data_a818564f8013be77365a2de4928a11e4
#
_entry.id   a818564f8013be77365a2de4928a11e4
#
_cell.length_a   1.000
_cell.length_b   1.000
_cell.length_c   1.000
_cell.angle_alpha   90.00
_cell.angle_beta   90.00
_cell.angle_gamma   90.00
#
_symmetry.space_group_name_H-M   'P 1'
#
loop_
_entity.id
_entity.type
_entity.pdbx_description
1 polymer ?
#
loop_
_entity_poly.entity_id
_entity_poly.type
_entity_poly.pdbx_seq_one_letter_code
_entity_poly.pdbx_strand_id
1 'polypeptide(L)'
;MFNLTPAAKNILIINGIIFILTSGFIIESFGLRYILSDNFKPYQFLTYMWIHAGFGHLFSNMFAVIIFAPILERVWGSRKFFIFYLFTGVGAGILYSGVNFFENYSLETKVKTYQQNPNPENFRKFILENSKEYYNQLYDFISGYSENPNNEEYIRESISISNTILKNNNDIPMVGASGAVFGILLAFAMLFPNMQLMLLIPPIPIKAKYLVLVYGFYEIWSEFNRMPGDNVAHLAHLGGMLIAYIILRYW
;
A
#
# COMPACT_ATOMS: atom_id res chain seq x y z
N MET A 1 -22.22 16.12 -17.91
CA MET A 1 -21.69 14.82 -18.38
C MET A 1 -20.17 14.90 -18.33
N PHE A 2 -19.49 14.02 -17.59
CA PHE A 2 -18.03 14.02 -17.53
C PHE A 2 -17.47 13.72 -18.93
N ASN A 3 -16.75 14.66 -19.51
CA ASN A 3 -16.16 14.50 -20.84
C ASN A 3 -14.81 13.79 -20.69
N LEU A 4 -14.85 12.44 -20.62
CA LEU A 4 -13.67 11.59 -20.45
C LEU A 4 -12.76 11.67 -21.68
N THR A 5 -11.49 11.84 -21.43
CA THR A 5 -10.43 11.82 -22.43
C THR A 5 -9.95 10.38 -22.70
N PRO A 6 -9.29 10.11 -23.83
CA PRO A 6 -8.98 8.73 -24.26
C PRO A 6 -8.18 7.91 -23.24
N ALA A 7 -7.10 8.46 -22.65
CA ALA A 7 -6.29 7.71 -21.69
C ALA A 7 -7.04 7.49 -20.37
N ALA A 8 -7.74 8.52 -19.86
CA ALA A 8 -8.58 8.39 -18.67
C ALA A 8 -9.65 7.30 -18.86
N LYS A 9 -10.33 7.29 -20.03
CA LYS A 9 -11.32 6.26 -20.38
C LYS A 9 -10.70 4.87 -20.39
N ASN A 10 -9.53 4.71 -21.02
CA ASN A 10 -8.86 3.41 -21.09
C ASN A 10 -8.45 2.90 -19.71
N ILE A 11 -7.92 3.78 -18.85
CA ILE A 11 -7.58 3.44 -17.45
C ILE A 11 -8.82 2.92 -16.72
N LEU A 12 -9.96 3.62 -16.83
CA LEU A 12 -11.22 3.20 -16.20
C LEU A 12 -11.69 1.84 -16.70
N ILE A 13 -11.67 1.62 -18.02
CA ILE A 13 -12.12 0.35 -18.63
C ILE A 13 -11.20 -0.80 -18.19
N ILE A 14 -9.88 -0.62 -18.27
CA ILE A 14 -8.92 -1.67 -17.88
C ILE A 14 -9.12 -2.05 -16.40
N ASN A 15 -9.19 -1.06 -15.49
CA ASN A 15 -9.40 -1.34 -14.08
C ASN A 15 -10.76 -2.00 -13.82
N GLY A 16 -11.82 -1.57 -14.50
CA GLY A 16 -13.15 -2.18 -14.38
C GLY A 16 -13.18 -3.64 -14.86
N ILE A 17 -12.56 -3.94 -16.00
CA ILE A 17 -12.46 -5.31 -16.53
C ILE A 17 -11.64 -6.19 -15.59
N ILE A 18 -10.45 -5.72 -15.17
CA ILE A 18 -9.59 -6.47 -14.25
C ILE A 18 -10.32 -6.72 -12.94
N PHE A 19 -11.04 -5.74 -12.41
CA PHE A 19 -11.80 -5.90 -11.16
C PHE A 19 -12.86 -7.00 -11.25
N ILE A 20 -13.61 -7.07 -12.37
CA ILE A 20 -14.60 -8.13 -12.60
C ILE A 20 -13.95 -9.50 -12.65
N LEU A 21 -12.74 -9.58 -13.22
CA LEU A 21 -11.98 -10.82 -13.34
C LEU A 21 -11.18 -11.15 -12.06
N THR A 22 -11.03 -10.18 -11.14
CA THR A 22 -10.19 -10.35 -9.95
C THR A 22 -10.77 -11.43 -9.03
N SER A 23 -9.93 -12.40 -8.73
CA SER A 23 -10.13 -13.46 -7.75
C SER A 23 -8.95 -13.46 -6.76
N GLY A 24 -9.06 -14.25 -5.69
CA GLY A 24 -7.93 -14.45 -4.78
C GLY A 24 -6.65 -14.86 -5.52
N PHE A 25 -6.75 -15.74 -6.50
CA PHE A 25 -5.61 -16.17 -7.33
C PHE A 25 -4.94 -14.99 -8.08
N ILE A 26 -5.72 -14.06 -8.62
CA ILE A 26 -5.17 -12.88 -9.33
C ILE A 26 -4.46 -11.95 -8.36
N ILE A 27 -5.05 -11.69 -7.18
CA ILE A 27 -4.42 -10.88 -6.15
C ILE A 27 -3.09 -11.51 -5.72
N GLU A 28 -3.09 -12.80 -5.44
CA GLU A 28 -1.93 -13.56 -5.00
C GLU A 28 -0.80 -13.58 -6.04
N SER A 29 -1.13 -13.69 -7.33
CA SER A 29 -0.15 -13.84 -8.40
C SER A 29 0.40 -12.51 -8.93
N PHE A 30 -0.42 -11.46 -8.96
CA PHE A 30 -0.12 -10.21 -9.65
C PHE A 30 -0.02 -8.99 -8.73
N GLY A 31 -0.41 -9.10 -7.45
CA GLY A 31 -0.14 -8.08 -6.42
C GLY A 31 1.35 -7.99 -6.10
N LEU A 32 1.82 -6.80 -5.75
CA LEU A 32 3.23 -6.54 -5.45
C LEU A 32 3.59 -7.08 -4.06
N ARG A 33 4.55 -8.00 -4.04
CA ARG A 33 5.04 -8.65 -2.82
C ARG A 33 6.40 -8.12 -2.39
N TYR A 34 6.79 -8.51 -1.20
CA TYR A 34 8.15 -8.30 -0.71
C TYR A 34 9.18 -8.87 -1.69
N ILE A 35 10.22 -8.08 -2.02
CA ILE A 35 11.16 -8.42 -3.10
C ILE A 35 12.01 -9.67 -2.84
N LEU A 36 12.12 -10.11 -1.60
CA LEU A 36 12.79 -11.37 -1.23
C LEU A 36 11.80 -12.51 -0.94
N SER A 37 10.49 -12.31 -1.13
CA SER A 37 9.52 -13.41 -1.07
C SER A 37 9.70 -14.36 -2.25
N ASP A 38 9.54 -15.66 -2.02
CA ASP A 38 9.55 -16.70 -3.07
C ASP A 38 8.47 -16.44 -4.14
N ASN A 39 7.41 -15.73 -3.75
CA ASN A 39 6.26 -15.39 -4.60
C ASN A 39 6.43 -14.06 -5.34
N PHE A 40 7.52 -13.32 -5.12
CA PHE A 40 7.80 -12.09 -5.85
C PHE A 40 8.17 -12.37 -7.31
N LYS A 41 7.61 -11.56 -8.21
CA LYS A 41 7.97 -11.55 -9.64
C LYS A 41 8.11 -10.09 -10.11
N PRO A 42 9.12 -9.74 -10.94
CA PRO A 42 9.37 -8.35 -11.36
C PRO A 42 8.20 -7.67 -12.07
N TYR A 43 7.34 -8.44 -12.76
CA TYR A 43 6.15 -7.87 -13.41
C TYR A 43 5.13 -7.29 -12.41
N GLN A 44 5.21 -7.69 -11.15
CA GLN A 44 4.32 -7.20 -10.09
C GLN A 44 4.44 -5.68 -9.87
N PHE A 45 5.60 -5.08 -10.16
CA PHE A 45 5.75 -3.60 -10.16
C PHE A 45 4.81 -2.89 -11.15
N LEU A 46 4.36 -3.57 -12.18
CA LEU A 46 3.41 -3.02 -13.16
C LEU A 46 1.99 -3.53 -12.94
N THR A 47 1.82 -4.79 -12.53
CA THR A 47 0.50 -5.41 -12.49
C THR A 47 -0.32 -5.02 -11.27
N TYR A 48 0.31 -4.77 -10.14
CA TYR A 48 -0.35 -4.46 -8.88
C TYR A 48 -1.30 -3.25 -8.97
N MET A 49 -0.92 -2.25 -9.78
CA MET A 49 -1.66 -0.99 -9.91
C MET A 49 -2.99 -1.13 -10.68
N TRP A 50 -3.26 -2.29 -11.27
CA TRP A 50 -4.51 -2.57 -11.99
C TRP A 50 -5.49 -3.43 -11.17
N ILE A 51 -5.06 -3.95 -10.03
CA ILE A 51 -5.83 -4.86 -9.18
C ILE A 51 -6.37 -4.08 -7.99
N HIS A 52 -7.61 -4.38 -7.58
CA HIS A 52 -8.23 -3.75 -6.42
C HIS A 52 -8.84 -4.80 -5.51
N ALA A 53 -8.58 -4.68 -4.20
CA ALA A 53 -9.03 -5.64 -3.19
C ALA A 53 -10.54 -5.61 -2.91
N GLY A 54 -11.25 -4.53 -3.33
CA GLY A 54 -12.68 -4.40 -3.13
C GLY A 54 -13.29 -3.22 -3.87
N PHE A 55 -14.62 -3.21 -3.96
CA PHE A 55 -15.36 -2.17 -4.70
C PHE A 55 -15.08 -0.75 -4.21
N GLY A 56 -15.04 -0.53 -2.89
CA GLY A 56 -14.74 0.79 -2.32
C GLY A 56 -13.36 1.30 -2.73
N HIS A 57 -12.37 0.40 -2.76
CA HIS A 57 -10.99 0.71 -3.19
C HIS A 57 -10.96 1.06 -4.69
N LEU A 58 -11.60 0.26 -5.54
CA LEU A 58 -11.74 0.59 -6.97
C LEU A 58 -12.45 1.93 -7.15
N PHE A 59 -13.61 2.09 -6.49
CA PHE A 59 -14.44 3.28 -6.66
C PHE A 59 -13.69 4.56 -6.30
N SER A 60 -13.00 4.61 -5.18
CA SER A 60 -12.25 5.79 -4.74
C SER A 60 -11.13 6.16 -5.73
N ASN A 61 -10.38 5.17 -6.22
CA ASN A 61 -9.35 5.39 -7.23
C ASN A 61 -9.93 5.89 -8.56
N MET A 62 -10.95 5.21 -9.07
CA MET A 62 -11.55 5.57 -10.35
C MET A 62 -12.31 6.90 -10.29
N PHE A 63 -12.89 7.24 -9.15
CA PHE A 63 -13.51 8.55 -8.93
C PHE A 63 -12.48 9.68 -9.06
N ALA A 64 -11.32 9.52 -8.46
CA ALA A 64 -10.23 10.50 -8.62
C ALA A 64 -9.73 10.58 -10.07
N VAL A 65 -9.60 9.44 -10.76
CA VAL A 65 -9.25 9.40 -12.20
C VAL A 65 -10.30 10.14 -13.04
N ILE A 66 -11.60 9.93 -12.80
CA ILE A 66 -12.69 10.62 -13.54
C ILE A 66 -12.60 12.13 -13.39
N ILE A 67 -12.29 12.63 -12.20
CA ILE A 67 -12.27 14.07 -11.91
C ILE A 67 -10.98 14.73 -12.44
N PHE A 68 -9.82 14.16 -12.14
CA PHE A 68 -8.55 14.85 -12.32
C PHE A 68 -7.82 14.48 -13.61
N ALA A 69 -7.91 13.22 -14.06
CA ALA A 69 -7.17 12.76 -15.22
C ALA A 69 -7.53 13.50 -16.50
N PRO A 70 -8.81 13.76 -16.84
CA PRO A 70 -9.14 14.47 -18.06
C PRO A 70 -8.58 15.90 -18.13
N ILE A 71 -8.40 16.54 -16.99
CA ILE A 71 -7.85 17.91 -16.93
C ILE A 71 -6.36 17.88 -17.28
N LEU A 72 -5.61 16.97 -16.67
CA LEU A 72 -4.18 16.80 -16.96
C LEU A 72 -3.93 16.31 -18.38
N GLU A 73 -4.74 15.34 -18.84
CA GLU A 73 -4.64 14.79 -20.20
C GLU A 73 -4.87 15.84 -21.28
N ARG A 74 -5.79 16.79 -21.07
CA ARG A 74 -6.00 17.91 -22.01
C ARG A 74 -4.79 18.85 -22.11
N VAL A 75 -4.03 18.99 -21.02
CA VAL A 75 -2.80 19.81 -21.00
C VAL A 75 -1.62 19.10 -21.67
N TRP A 76 -1.47 17.80 -21.39
CA TRP A 76 -0.27 17.04 -21.80
C TRP A 76 -0.46 16.20 -23.06
N GLY A 77 -1.69 15.93 -23.44
CA GLY A 77 -2.06 14.92 -24.43
C GLY A 77 -2.05 13.50 -23.84
N SER A 78 -2.80 12.61 -24.47
CA SER A 78 -3.06 11.24 -23.96
C SER A 78 -1.80 10.41 -23.73
N ARG A 79 -0.83 10.49 -24.67
CA ARG A 79 0.42 9.72 -24.56
C ARG A 79 1.23 10.13 -23.35
N LYS A 80 1.42 11.42 -23.15
CA LYS A 80 2.21 11.97 -22.06
C LYS A 80 1.56 11.68 -20.72
N PHE A 81 0.24 11.89 -20.61
CA PHE A 81 -0.52 11.59 -19.41
C PHE A 81 -0.44 10.09 -19.05
N PHE A 82 -0.60 9.19 -20.02
CA PHE A 82 -0.53 7.75 -19.77
C PHE A 82 0.86 7.31 -19.31
N ILE A 83 1.92 7.86 -19.92
CA ILE A 83 3.31 7.62 -19.46
C ILE A 83 3.48 8.12 -18.03
N PHE A 84 3.01 9.32 -17.70
CA PHE A 84 3.05 9.86 -16.34
C PHE A 84 2.35 8.92 -15.35
N TYR A 85 1.14 8.46 -15.66
CA TYR A 85 0.38 7.52 -14.83
C TYR A 85 1.16 6.24 -14.55
N LEU A 86 1.74 5.63 -15.59
CA LEU A 86 2.52 4.40 -15.45
C LEU A 86 3.79 4.63 -14.61
N PHE A 87 4.58 5.65 -14.93
CA PHE A 87 5.81 5.91 -14.21
C PHE A 87 5.57 6.26 -12.74
N THR A 88 4.51 7.00 -12.47
CA THR A 88 4.13 7.34 -11.10
C THR A 88 3.68 6.11 -10.32
N GLY A 89 2.88 5.24 -10.93
CA GLY A 89 2.46 3.99 -10.31
C GLY A 89 3.64 3.03 -10.07
N VAL A 90 4.43 2.73 -11.11
CA VAL A 90 5.60 1.85 -10.98
C VAL A 90 6.60 2.42 -9.96
N GLY A 91 6.89 3.71 -10.03
CA GLY A 91 7.79 4.38 -9.09
C GLY A 91 7.29 4.33 -7.64
N ALA A 92 5.98 4.47 -7.42
CA ALA A 92 5.35 4.29 -6.11
C ALA A 92 5.60 2.88 -5.56
N GLY A 93 5.41 1.85 -6.38
CA GLY A 93 5.70 0.46 -6.02
C GLY A 93 7.17 0.21 -5.68
N ILE A 94 8.11 0.80 -6.44
CA ILE A 94 9.54 0.68 -6.18
C ILE A 94 9.90 1.34 -4.83
N LEU A 95 9.41 2.55 -4.57
CA LEU A 95 9.67 3.25 -3.29
C LEU A 95 9.06 2.51 -2.11
N TYR A 96 7.82 2.04 -2.25
CA TYR A 96 7.18 1.19 -1.24
C TYR A 96 8.03 -0.05 -0.95
N SER A 97 8.47 -0.78 -1.99
CA SER A 97 9.30 -1.97 -1.83
C SER A 97 10.64 -1.69 -1.15
N GLY A 98 11.21 -0.50 -1.37
CA GLY A 98 12.43 -0.08 -0.68
C GLY A 98 12.23 0.04 0.83
N VAL A 99 11.14 0.67 1.29
CA VAL A 99 10.84 0.79 2.73
C VAL A 99 10.43 -0.56 3.30
N ASN A 100 9.57 -1.29 2.61
CA ASN A 100 9.12 -2.63 2.99
C ASN A 100 10.32 -3.60 3.15
N PHE A 101 11.39 -3.43 2.35
CA PHE A 101 12.63 -4.19 2.52
C PHE A 101 13.25 -3.99 3.92
N PHE A 102 13.35 -2.75 4.38
CA PHE A 102 13.93 -2.48 5.71
C PHE A 102 13.03 -2.97 6.84
N GLU A 103 11.71 -2.82 6.72
CA GLU A 103 10.75 -3.32 7.71
C GLU A 103 10.82 -4.84 7.84
N ASN A 104 10.78 -5.56 6.73
CA ASN A 104 10.85 -7.03 6.71
C ASN A 104 12.21 -7.54 7.18
N TYR A 105 13.31 -6.88 6.80
CA TYR A 105 14.65 -7.22 7.29
C TYR A 105 14.75 -7.05 8.81
N SER A 106 14.13 -6.00 9.35
CA SER A 106 14.05 -5.80 10.80
C SER A 106 13.27 -6.93 11.49
N LEU A 107 12.11 -7.33 10.95
CA LEU A 107 11.32 -8.43 11.48
C LEU A 107 12.08 -9.77 11.41
N GLU A 108 12.73 -10.05 10.28
CA GLU A 108 13.57 -11.24 10.11
C GLU A 108 14.70 -11.32 11.17
N THR A 109 15.34 -10.17 11.43
CA THR A 109 16.39 -10.08 12.45
C THR A 109 15.84 -10.35 13.84
N LYS A 110 14.64 -9.85 14.16
CA LYS A 110 13.98 -10.10 15.45
C LYS A 110 13.58 -11.57 15.61
N VAL A 111 13.09 -12.21 14.54
CA VAL A 111 12.79 -13.66 14.54
C VAL A 111 14.07 -14.45 14.80
N LYS A 112 15.17 -14.17 14.08
CA LYS A 112 16.45 -14.82 14.29
C LYS A 112 17.00 -14.62 15.71
N THR A 113 16.87 -13.41 16.26
CA THR A 113 17.28 -13.12 17.64
C THR A 113 16.46 -13.92 18.66
N TYR A 114 15.14 -13.99 18.46
CA TYR A 114 14.28 -14.84 19.29
C TYR A 114 14.70 -16.31 19.25
N GLN A 115 14.96 -16.85 18.05
CA GLN A 115 15.35 -18.25 17.85
C GLN A 115 16.71 -18.63 18.48
N GLN A 116 17.60 -17.66 18.69
CA GLN A 116 18.87 -17.89 19.40
C GLN A 116 18.69 -18.09 20.90
N ASN A 117 17.63 -17.54 21.49
CA ASN A 117 17.30 -17.69 22.92
C ASN A 117 15.79 -17.79 23.12
N PRO A 118 15.16 -18.90 22.68
CA PRO A 118 13.73 -19.07 22.78
C PRO A 118 13.32 -19.34 24.24
N ASN A 119 12.56 -18.41 24.80
CA ASN A 119 11.97 -18.52 26.13
C ASN A 119 10.62 -17.77 26.16
N PRO A 120 9.76 -18.04 27.17
CA PRO A 120 8.41 -17.47 27.23
C PRO A 120 8.38 -15.95 27.25
N GLU A 121 9.30 -15.29 27.97
CA GLU A 121 9.35 -13.84 28.08
C GLU A 121 9.72 -13.20 26.74
N ASN A 122 10.75 -13.72 26.08
CA ASN A 122 11.17 -13.26 24.75
C ASN A 122 10.07 -13.51 23.71
N PHE A 123 9.35 -14.63 23.78
CA PHE A 123 8.22 -14.90 22.89
C PHE A 123 7.09 -13.91 23.09
N ARG A 124 6.67 -13.71 24.34
CA ARG A 124 5.65 -12.71 24.68
C ARG A 124 6.02 -11.31 24.20
N LYS A 125 7.26 -10.91 24.42
CA LYS A 125 7.78 -9.61 23.96
C LYS A 125 7.74 -9.52 22.42
N PHE A 126 8.20 -10.55 21.72
CA PHE A 126 8.17 -10.64 20.28
C PHE A 126 6.75 -10.44 19.72
N ILE A 127 5.76 -11.15 20.29
CA ILE A 127 4.34 -11.04 19.88
C ILE A 127 3.81 -9.65 20.14
N LEU A 128 4.04 -9.06 21.32
CA LEU A 128 3.54 -7.72 21.66
C LEU A 128 4.13 -6.61 20.80
N GLU A 129 5.39 -6.75 20.38
CA GLU A 129 6.08 -5.74 19.59
C GLU A 129 5.83 -5.85 18.08
N ASN A 130 5.55 -7.07 17.57
CA ASN A 130 5.54 -7.30 16.13
C ASN A 130 4.22 -7.88 15.58
N SER A 131 3.31 -8.32 16.46
CA SER A 131 2.06 -9.00 16.05
C SER A 131 1.02 -8.94 17.16
N LYS A 132 0.85 -7.77 17.74
CA LYS A 132 0.00 -7.54 18.92
C LYS A 132 -1.45 -8.01 18.72
N GLU A 133 -1.94 -7.97 17.49
CA GLU A 133 -3.28 -8.44 17.11
C GLU A 133 -3.50 -9.92 17.37
N TYR A 134 -2.44 -10.73 17.35
CA TYR A 134 -2.51 -12.16 17.66
C TYR A 134 -2.36 -12.47 19.16
N TYR A 135 -2.06 -11.48 20.00
CA TYR A 135 -1.76 -11.73 21.43
C TYR A 135 -2.91 -12.44 22.15
N ASN A 136 -4.15 -12.00 21.92
CA ASN A 136 -5.31 -12.61 22.57
C ASN A 136 -5.55 -14.06 22.09
N GLN A 137 -5.26 -14.36 20.82
CA GLN A 137 -5.39 -15.71 20.25
C GLN A 137 -4.29 -16.66 20.77
N LEU A 138 -3.13 -16.10 21.08
CA LEU A 138 -1.97 -16.84 21.58
C LEU A 138 -1.87 -16.83 23.11
N TYR A 139 -2.85 -16.23 23.83
CA TYR A 139 -2.76 -16.03 25.27
C TYR A 139 -2.60 -17.35 26.03
N ASP A 140 -3.41 -18.36 25.73
CA ASP A 140 -3.35 -19.67 26.39
C ASP A 140 -2.03 -20.40 26.11
N PHE A 141 -1.52 -20.28 24.87
CA PHE A 141 -0.21 -20.82 24.50
C PHE A 141 0.91 -20.11 25.28
N ILE A 142 0.91 -18.77 25.34
CA ILE A 142 1.92 -17.98 26.07
C ILE A 142 1.89 -18.31 27.56
N SER A 143 0.69 -18.50 28.16
CA SER A 143 0.54 -18.89 29.56
C SER A 143 1.11 -20.28 29.82
N GLY A 144 0.71 -21.28 29.02
CA GLY A 144 1.21 -22.65 29.12
C GLY A 144 2.73 -22.76 28.92
N TYR A 145 3.28 -21.96 27.98
CA TYR A 145 4.73 -21.88 27.77
C TYR A 145 5.43 -21.26 28.99
N SER A 146 4.82 -20.24 29.62
CA SER A 146 5.37 -19.61 30.82
C SER A 146 5.41 -20.56 32.03
N GLU A 147 4.43 -21.45 32.14
CA GLU A 147 4.36 -22.48 33.18
C GLU A 147 5.36 -23.63 32.92
N ASN A 148 5.72 -23.87 31.66
CA ASN A 148 6.58 -24.99 31.23
C ASN A 148 7.73 -24.50 30.34
N PRO A 149 8.64 -23.65 30.82
CA PRO A 149 9.62 -22.93 29.99
C PRO A 149 10.64 -23.81 29.29
N ASN A 150 10.91 -25.01 29.83
CA ASN A 150 11.87 -25.96 29.29
C ASN A 150 11.22 -27.11 28.47
N ASN A 151 9.91 -27.04 28.23
CA ASN A 151 9.22 -28.02 27.41
C ASN A 151 9.56 -27.78 25.93
N GLU A 152 10.19 -28.78 25.30
CA GLU A 152 10.64 -28.72 23.91
C GLU A 152 9.50 -28.52 22.90
N GLU A 153 8.28 -28.95 23.22
CA GLU A 153 7.12 -28.77 22.35
C GLU A 153 6.73 -27.30 22.28
N TYR A 154 6.61 -26.63 23.43
CA TYR A 154 6.37 -25.17 23.46
C TYR A 154 7.48 -24.38 22.76
N ILE A 155 8.75 -24.79 22.95
CA ILE A 155 9.89 -24.15 22.28
C ILE A 155 9.75 -24.27 20.75
N ARG A 156 9.53 -25.50 20.25
CA ARG A 156 9.38 -25.73 18.80
C ARG A 156 8.18 -24.98 18.21
N GLU A 157 7.06 -25.01 18.91
CA GLU A 157 5.84 -24.36 18.44
C GLU A 157 5.98 -22.83 18.43
N SER A 158 6.60 -22.22 19.44
CA SER A 158 6.88 -20.79 19.47
C SER A 158 7.79 -20.34 18.33
N ILE A 159 8.80 -21.14 17.97
CA ILE A 159 9.66 -20.91 16.80
C ILE A 159 8.84 -21.04 15.51
N SER A 160 7.97 -22.02 15.39
CA SER A 160 7.08 -22.22 14.25
C SER A 160 6.13 -21.02 14.06
N ILE A 161 5.54 -20.54 15.16
CA ILE A 161 4.65 -19.35 15.15
C ILE A 161 5.43 -18.12 14.68
N SER A 162 6.64 -17.89 15.19
CA SER A 162 7.46 -16.75 14.79
C SER A 162 7.83 -16.77 13.30
N ASN A 163 8.14 -17.94 12.75
CA ASN A 163 8.38 -18.12 11.31
C ASN A 163 7.11 -17.91 10.48
N THR A 164 5.97 -18.37 10.98
CA THR A 164 4.68 -18.19 10.30
C THR A 164 4.31 -16.71 10.23
N ILE A 165 4.52 -15.95 11.30
CA ILE A 165 4.33 -14.51 11.34
C ILE A 165 5.22 -13.82 10.29
N LEU A 166 6.51 -14.15 10.25
CA LEU A 166 7.45 -13.60 9.26
C LEU A 166 7.00 -13.93 7.83
N LYS A 167 6.66 -15.19 7.57
CA LYS A 167 6.21 -15.63 6.25
C LYS A 167 4.94 -14.92 5.82
N ASN A 168 3.94 -14.85 6.69
CA ASN A 168 2.69 -14.19 6.39
C ASN A 168 2.91 -12.70 6.09
N ASN A 169 3.76 -12.01 6.86
CA ASN A 169 4.09 -10.60 6.62
C ASN A 169 4.78 -10.39 5.26
N ASN A 170 5.71 -11.26 4.89
CA ASN A 170 6.41 -11.20 3.61
C ASN A 170 5.50 -11.48 2.40
N ASP A 171 4.43 -12.22 2.61
CA ASP A 171 3.53 -12.68 1.54
C ASP A 171 2.25 -11.84 1.37
N ILE A 172 2.08 -10.75 2.11
CA ILE A 172 0.94 -9.84 1.91
C ILE A 172 1.12 -9.08 0.59
N PRO A 173 0.21 -9.26 -0.40
CA PRO A 173 0.33 -8.55 -1.66
C PRO A 173 -0.25 -7.14 -1.57
N MET A 174 0.53 -6.13 -1.95
CA MET A 174 0.02 -4.78 -2.17
C MET A 174 -0.67 -4.70 -3.52
N VAL A 175 -1.85 -4.06 -3.58
CA VAL A 175 -2.64 -3.84 -4.81
C VAL A 175 -3.25 -2.45 -4.82
N GLY A 176 -3.51 -1.89 -5.99
CA GLY A 176 -4.24 -0.64 -6.18
C GLY A 176 -3.55 0.38 -7.06
N ALA A 177 -4.36 1.18 -7.75
CA ALA A 177 -3.92 2.29 -8.57
C ALA A 177 -3.52 3.53 -7.75
N SER A 178 -3.69 3.48 -6.43
CA SER A 178 -3.66 4.67 -5.57
C SER A 178 -2.32 5.42 -5.60
N GLY A 179 -1.18 4.74 -5.73
CA GLY A 179 0.10 5.41 -5.92
C GLY A 179 0.11 6.34 -7.15
N ALA A 180 -0.38 5.86 -8.29
CA ALA A 180 -0.54 6.68 -9.49
C ALA A 180 -1.59 7.78 -9.31
N VAL A 181 -2.68 7.50 -8.60
CA VAL A 181 -3.76 8.46 -8.29
C VAL A 181 -3.25 9.60 -7.41
N PHE A 182 -2.48 9.31 -6.37
CA PHE A 182 -1.85 10.35 -5.54
C PHE A 182 -0.86 11.20 -6.33
N GLY A 183 -0.18 10.61 -7.31
CA GLY A 183 0.62 11.35 -8.28
C GLY A 183 -0.23 12.27 -9.16
N ILE A 184 -1.38 11.83 -9.67
CA ILE A 184 -2.34 12.65 -10.39
C ILE A 184 -2.83 13.82 -9.52
N LEU A 185 -3.17 13.57 -8.26
CA LEU A 185 -3.61 14.60 -7.32
C LEU A 185 -2.53 15.66 -7.09
N LEU A 186 -1.28 15.24 -6.88
CA LEU A 186 -0.18 16.19 -6.74
C LEU A 186 0.04 17.00 -8.02
N ALA A 187 0.08 16.34 -9.18
CA ALA A 187 0.24 17.02 -10.47
C ALA A 187 -0.85 18.05 -10.70
N PHE A 188 -2.08 17.70 -10.39
CA PHE A 188 -3.21 18.62 -10.48
C PHE A 188 -3.03 19.83 -9.55
N ALA A 189 -2.65 19.63 -8.30
CA ALA A 189 -2.43 20.71 -7.35
C ALA A 189 -1.25 21.62 -7.73
N MET A 190 -0.21 21.06 -8.36
CA MET A 190 0.95 21.85 -8.84
C MET A 190 0.60 22.69 -10.07
N LEU A 191 -0.18 22.16 -11.00
CA LEU A 191 -0.56 22.87 -12.23
C LEU A 191 -1.73 23.85 -12.02
N PHE A 192 -2.65 23.49 -11.12
CA PHE A 192 -3.88 24.25 -10.87
C PHE A 192 -4.06 24.58 -9.37
N PRO A 193 -3.07 25.21 -8.70
CA PRO A 193 -3.04 25.32 -7.24
C PRO A 193 -4.23 26.09 -6.63
N ASN A 194 -4.81 27.02 -7.38
CA ASN A 194 -5.91 27.86 -6.93
C ASN A 194 -7.28 27.39 -7.45
N MET A 195 -7.34 26.30 -8.22
CA MET A 195 -8.62 25.73 -8.64
C MET A 195 -9.40 25.29 -7.41
N GLN A 196 -10.66 25.71 -7.34
CA GLN A 196 -11.56 25.32 -6.26
C GLN A 196 -12.20 23.97 -6.56
N LEU A 197 -12.08 23.06 -5.62
CA LEU A 197 -12.72 21.76 -5.60
C LEU A 197 -13.80 21.78 -4.53
N MET A 198 -14.99 21.31 -4.88
CA MET A 198 -16.09 21.20 -3.90
C MET A 198 -15.95 19.87 -3.16
N LEU A 199 -15.78 19.91 -1.85
CA LEU A 199 -15.93 18.72 -1.03
C LEU A 199 -17.39 18.25 -1.09
N LEU A 200 -17.59 16.94 -1.02
CA LEU A 200 -18.95 16.38 -1.09
C LEU A 200 -19.72 16.56 0.23
N ILE A 201 -19.06 16.37 1.35
CA ILE A 201 -19.67 16.42 2.70
C ILE A 201 -18.64 16.99 3.69
N PRO A 202 -18.88 18.18 4.26
CA PRO A 202 -19.83 19.20 3.84
C PRO A 202 -19.43 19.86 2.51
N PRO A 203 -20.35 20.46 1.76
CA PRO A 203 -20.04 21.08 0.47
C PRO A 203 -19.28 22.41 0.65
N ILE A 204 -17.97 22.31 0.89
CA ILE A 204 -17.07 23.43 1.13
C ILE A 204 -16.09 23.54 -0.04
N PRO A 205 -15.93 24.72 -0.67
CA PRO A 205 -14.91 24.93 -1.69
C PRO A 205 -13.52 25.00 -1.05
N ILE A 206 -12.60 24.13 -1.49
CA ILE A 206 -11.21 24.11 -1.07
C ILE A 206 -10.29 24.25 -2.28
N LYS A 207 -9.22 25.04 -2.17
CA LYS A 207 -8.22 25.13 -3.25
C LYS A 207 -7.44 23.81 -3.34
N ALA A 208 -7.16 23.37 -4.57
CA ALA A 208 -6.47 22.10 -4.85
C ALA A 208 -5.17 21.92 -4.05
N LYS A 209 -4.35 22.97 -3.94
CA LYS A 209 -3.11 22.92 -3.16
C LYS A 209 -3.33 22.57 -1.69
N TYR A 210 -4.39 23.06 -1.05
CA TYR A 210 -4.68 22.77 0.35
C TYR A 210 -5.24 21.37 0.54
N LEU A 211 -6.11 20.93 -0.38
CA LEU A 211 -6.63 19.56 -0.36
C LEU A 211 -5.50 18.54 -0.42
N VAL A 212 -4.58 18.70 -1.37
CA VAL A 212 -3.48 17.75 -1.57
C VAL A 212 -2.45 17.82 -0.44
N LEU A 213 -2.20 19.01 0.15
CA LEU A 213 -1.38 19.12 1.36
C LEU A 213 -2.00 18.37 2.54
N VAL A 214 -3.31 18.52 2.76
CA VAL A 214 -4.02 17.80 3.83
C VAL A 214 -3.95 16.28 3.61
N TYR A 215 -4.14 15.80 2.38
CA TYR A 215 -3.98 14.38 2.07
C TYR A 215 -2.54 13.90 2.35
N GLY A 216 -1.53 14.65 1.88
CA GLY A 216 -0.13 14.29 2.13
C GLY A 216 0.21 14.22 3.63
N PHE A 217 -0.25 15.18 4.42
CA PHE A 217 -0.09 15.14 5.88
C PHE A 217 -0.84 13.98 6.53
N TYR A 218 -2.06 13.68 6.06
CA TYR A 218 -2.82 12.53 6.53
C TYR A 218 -2.09 11.21 6.26
N GLU A 219 -1.53 11.03 5.07
CA GLU A 219 -0.75 9.82 4.72
C GLU A 219 0.49 9.68 5.61
N ILE A 220 1.22 10.78 5.86
CA ILE A 220 2.36 10.77 6.78
C ILE A 220 1.91 10.41 8.20
N TRP A 221 0.87 11.07 8.70
CA TRP A 221 0.36 10.81 10.04
C TRP A 221 -0.13 9.37 10.21
N SER A 222 -0.86 8.84 9.24
CA SER A 222 -1.38 7.47 9.25
C SER A 222 -0.25 6.44 9.20
N GLU A 223 0.83 6.71 8.46
CA GLU A 223 2.00 5.82 8.43
C GLU A 223 2.62 5.63 9.82
N PHE A 224 2.74 6.72 10.59
CA PHE A 224 3.30 6.65 11.95
C PHE A 224 2.30 6.19 13.03
N ASN A 225 0.99 6.22 12.74
CA ASN A 225 -0.07 5.90 13.69
C ASN A 225 -0.98 4.79 13.13
N ARG A 226 -0.41 3.76 12.50
CA ARG A 226 -1.18 2.65 11.93
C ARG A 226 -2.09 2.01 12.97
N MET A 227 -3.37 1.93 12.67
CA MET A 227 -4.35 1.25 13.51
C MET A 227 -4.41 -0.24 13.17
N PRO A 228 -4.76 -1.10 14.13
CA PRO A 228 -5.04 -2.50 13.84
C PRO A 228 -6.07 -2.64 12.71
N GLY A 229 -5.72 -3.39 11.66
CA GLY A 229 -6.58 -3.57 10.49
C GLY A 229 -6.42 -2.49 9.40
N ASP A 230 -5.51 -1.53 9.56
CA ASP A 230 -5.15 -0.60 8.50
C ASP A 230 -4.29 -1.30 7.44
N ASN A 231 -4.92 -1.62 6.32
CA ASN A 231 -4.28 -2.28 5.17
C ASN A 231 -3.93 -1.29 4.05
N VAL A 232 -3.89 0.01 4.35
CA VAL A 232 -3.55 1.04 3.37
C VAL A 232 -2.03 1.17 3.25
N ALA A 233 -1.53 1.15 2.02
CA ALA A 233 -0.11 1.35 1.73
C ALA A 233 0.21 2.86 1.67
N HIS A 234 0.20 3.55 2.80
CA HIS A 234 0.44 5.00 2.91
C HIS A 234 1.75 5.43 2.25
N LEU A 235 2.80 4.63 2.40
CA LEU A 235 4.10 4.86 1.74
C LEU A 235 4.02 4.79 0.21
N ALA A 236 3.15 3.95 -0.35
CA ALA A 236 2.95 3.93 -1.80
C ALA A 236 2.25 5.22 -2.29
N HIS A 237 1.33 5.78 -1.51
CA HIS A 237 0.70 7.07 -1.79
C HIS A 237 1.73 8.21 -1.80
N LEU A 238 2.51 8.31 -0.73
CA LEU A 238 3.60 9.29 -0.62
C LEU A 238 4.67 9.09 -1.70
N GLY A 239 5.00 7.84 -2.01
CA GLY A 239 5.90 7.46 -3.10
C GLY A 239 5.38 7.97 -4.46
N GLY A 240 4.10 7.78 -4.73
CA GLY A 240 3.44 8.31 -5.94
C GLY A 240 3.51 9.83 -6.03
N MET A 241 3.26 10.54 -4.92
CA MET A 241 3.43 12.00 -4.88
C MET A 241 4.89 12.41 -5.13
N LEU A 242 5.86 11.74 -4.52
CA LEU A 242 7.28 12.07 -4.70
C LEU A 242 7.74 11.87 -6.15
N ILE A 243 7.39 10.72 -6.76
CA ILE A 243 7.72 10.46 -8.17
C ILE A 243 7.05 11.48 -9.09
N ALA A 244 5.79 11.80 -8.85
CA ALA A 244 5.09 12.84 -9.60
C ALA A 244 5.78 14.20 -9.50
N TYR A 245 6.21 14.59 -8.29
CA TYR A 245 6.96 15.83 -8.07
C TYR A 245 8.26 15.84 -8.88
N ILE A 246 9.03 14.76 -8.82
CA ILE A 246 10.30 14.63 -9.57
C ILE A 246 10.03 14.75 -11.07
N ILE A 247 9.07 13.98 -11.60
CA ILE A 247 8.72 14.05 -13.02
C ILE A 247 8.38 15.48 -13.43
N LEU A 248 7.52 16.18 -12.67
CA LEU A 248 7.07 17.52 -13.00
C LEU A 248 8.14 18.61 -12.97
N ARG A 249 9.26 18.37 -12.29
CA ARG A 249 10.40 19.29 -12.27
C ARG A 249 11.22 19.24 -13.57
N TYR A 250 11.13 18.15 -14.32
CA TYR A 250 11.93 17.92 -15.55
C TYR A 250 11.05 17.75 -16.80
N TRP A 251 9.75 17.86 -16.67
CA TRP A 251 8.76 17.65 -17.71
C TRP A 251 8.24 18.98 -18.28
#